data_bd9173455b200773bba4ed43dc1e5dcd
#
_entry.id   bd9173455b200773bba4ed43dc1e5dcd
#
_cell.length_a   1.000
_cell.length_b   1.000
_cell.length_c   1.000
_cell.angle_alpha   90.00
_cell.angle_beta   90.00
_cell.angle_gamma   90.00
#
_symmetry.space_group_name_H-M   'P 1'
#
loop_
_entity.id
_entity.type
_entity.pdbx_description
1 polymer ?
#
loop_
_entity_poly.entity_id
_entity_poly.type
_entity_poly.pdbx_seq_one_letter_code
_entity_poly.pdbx_strand_id
1 'polypeptide(L)'
;MATPLLHWSASLLTQLGWSVLGVTWDEEQLSREGAVAHVRRCVENAFDRAPDGRPVFVVAKSLGTLALPWAVQHGLPGAWLTPLLRDAAVVAAVQEAQQRTLLVGGTSDPHWIPPASVGSGVALLELSDADHGLQQPGDWRRSLLRQVEIFDRVSRLAEAVLQSTGRSAGSS
;
A
#
# COMPACT_ATOMS: atom_id res chain seq x y z
N MET A 1 -4.43 -16.30 6.29
CA MET A 1 -4.93 -16.35 4.89
C MET A 1 -4.82 -14.95 4.31
N ALA A 2 -4.18 -14.77 3.14
CA ALA A 2 -4.09 -13.44 2.53
C ALA A 2 -5.50 -12.92 2.20
N THR A 3 -5.77 -11.65 2.50
CA THR A 3 -7.04 -11.03 2.10
C THR A 3 -7.13 -11.01 0.57
N PRO A 4 -8.33 -11.10 -0.04
CA PRO A 4 -8.47 -11.12 -1.50
C PRO A 4 -7.72 -9.98 -2.20
N LEU A 5 -7.72 -8.78 -1.64
CA LEU A 5 -7.01 -7.62 -2.19
C LEU A 5 -5.49 -7.83 -2.27
N LEU A 6 -4.86 -8.37 -1.24
CA LEU A 6 -3.42 -8.64 -1.25
C LEU A 6 -3.08 -9.82 -2.16
N HIS A 7 -3.93 -10.85 -2.21
CA HIS A 7 -3.75 -11.98 -3.13
C HIS A 7 -3.74 -11.52 -4.59
N TRP A 8 -4.74 -10.74 -5.00
CA TRP A 8 -4.82 -10.23 -6.37
C TRP A 8 -3.73 -9.21 -6.69
N SER A 9 -3.33 -8.37 -5.72
CA SER A 9 -2.17 -7.49 -5.89
C SER A 9 -0.88 -8.27 -6.15
N ALA A 10 -0.64 -9.36 -5.40
CA ALA A 10 0.53 -10.22 -5.62
C ALA A 10 0.51 -10.89 -7.00
N SER A 11 -0.65 -11.42 -7.43
CA SER A 11 -0.83 -12.02 -8.74
C SER A 11 -0.58 -11.02 -9.86
N LEU A 12 -1.15 -9.83 -9.77
CA LEU A 12 -0.94 -8.73 -10.70
C LEU A 12 0.54 -8.35 -10.82
N LEU A 13 1.21 -8.12 -9.69
CA LEU A 13 2.63 -7.74 -9.67
C LEU A 13 3.51 -8.82 -10.29
N THR A 14 3.22 -10.09 -10.01
CA THR A 14 3.94 -11.21 -10.63
C THR A 14 3.78 -11.21 -12.16
N GLN A 15 2.58 -10.94 -12.67
CA GLN A 15 2.33 -10.82 -14.12
C GLN A 15 3.09 -9.64 -14.76
N LEU A 16 3.32 -8.57 -14.01
CA LEU A 16 4.13 -7.43 -14.43
C LEU A 16 5.66 -7.67 -14.32
N GLY A 17 6.08 -8.86 -13.89
CA GLY A 17 7.49 -9.23 -13.78
C GLY A 17 8.14 -8.88 -12.44
N TRP A 18 7.36 -8.50 -11.42
CA TRP A 18 7.87 -8.31 -10.07
C TRP A 18 8.10 -9.65 -9.36
N SER A 19 9.19 -9.75 -8.59
CA SER A 19 9.33 -10.79 -7.57
C SER A 19 8.59 -10.35 -6.32
N VAL A 20 7.61 -11.15 -5.87
CA VAL A 20 6.75 -10.79 -4.74
C VAL A 20 7.17 -11.53 -3.48
N LEU A 21 7.48 -10.79 -2.43
CA LEU A 21 7.72 -11.31 -1.09
C LEU A 21 6.51 -11.00 -0.19
N GLY A 22 5.78 -12.04 0.23
CA GLY A 22 4.65 -11.91 1.15
C GLY A 22 5.12 -11.82 2.60
N VAL A 23 4.68 -10.78 3.31
CA VAL A 23 4.88 -10.62 4.75
C VAL A 23 3.58 -10.94 5.46
N THR A 24 3.62 -11.92 6.37
CA THR A 24 2.46 -12.36 7.15
C THR A 24 2.80 -12.37 8.63
N TRP A 25 1.82 -12.13 9.47
CA TRP A 25 1.91 -12.20 10.93
C TRP A 25 0.60 -12.72 11.52
N ASP A 26 0.68 -13.15 12.76
CA ASP A 26 -0.47 -13.56 13.55
C ASP A 26 -1.03 -12.34 14.29
N GLU A 27 -2.19 -11.86 13.89
CA GLU A 27 -2.83 -10.67 14.48
C GLU A 27 -3.31 -10.90 15.92
N GLU A 28 -3.60 -12.16 16.30
CA GLU A 28 -4.08 -12.50 17.65
C GLU A 28 -3.02 -12.25 18.72
N GLN A 29 -1.74 -12.27 18.34
CA GLN A 29 -0.61 -12.06 19.24
C GLN A 29 -0.16 -10.58 19.32
N LEU A 30 -0.79 -9.68 18.55
CA LEU A 30 -0.39 -8.28 18.48
C LEU A 30 -1.21 -7.42 19.45
N SER A 31 -0.56 -6.88 20.48
CA SER A 31 -1.12 -5.75 21.22
C SER A 31 -1.11 -4.50 20.34
N ARG A 32 -2.06 -3.58 20.56
CA ARG A 32 -2.12 -2.32 19.81
C ARG A 32 -0.80 -1.52 19.90
N GLU A 33 -0.15 -1.54 21.07
CA GLU A 33 1.12 -0.83 21.32
C GLU A 33 2.30 -1.52 20.63
N GLY A 34 2.29 -2.86 20.52
CA GLY A 34 3.34 -3.63 19.85
C GLY A 34 3.22 -3.67 18.32
N ALA A 35 2.05 -3.35 17.76
CA ALA A 35 1.77 -3.52 16.34
C ALA A 35 2.73 -2.70 15.45
N VAL A 36 2.98 -1.44 15.76
CA VAL A 36 3.88 -0.57 14.97
C VAL A 36 5.29 -1.15 14.92
N ALA A 37 5.86 -1.49 16.09
CA ALA A 37 7.20 -2.05 16.18
C ALA A 37 7.30 -3.42 15.49
N HIS A 38 6.24 -4.23 15.57
CA HIS A 38 6.18 -5.55 14.93
C HIS A 38 6.13 -5.41 13.40
N VAL A 39 5.20 -4.61 12.87
CA VAL A 39 5.07 -4.37 11.42
C VAL A 39 6.38 -3.82 10.86
N ARG A 40 6.99 -2.85 11.55
CA ARG A 40 8.28 -2.29 11.16
C ARG A 40 9.36 -3.36 11.03
N ARG A 41 9.56 -4.20 12.05
CA ARG A 41 10.55 -5.30 12.00
C ARG A 41 10.27 -6.27 10.85
N CYS A 42 9.01 -6.61 10.61
CA CYS A 42 8.65 -7.50 9.50
C CYS A 42 9.01 -6.90 8.15
N VAL A 43 8.78 -5.60 7.97
CA VAL A 43 9.12 -4.89 6.73
C VAL A 43 10.63 -4.74 6.56
N GLU A 44 11.36 -4.39 7.61
CA GLU A 44 12.83 -4.32 7.60
C GLU A 44 13.44 -5.67 7.22
N ASN A 45 13.02 -6.76 7.86
CA ASN A 45 13.46 -8.11 7.52
C ASN A 45 13.12 -8.54 6.09
N ALA A 46 11.99 -8.07 5.55
CA ALA A 46 11.62 -8.34 4.17
C ALA A 46 12.47 -7.53 3.19
N PHE A 47 12.74 -6.28 3.52
CA PHE A 47 13.55 -5.37 2.71
C PHE A 47 15.01 -5.85 2.61
N ASP A 48 15.58 -6.34 3.71
CA ASP A 48 16.95 -6.92 3.76
C ASP A 48 17.12 -8.15 2.85
N ARG A 49 16.00 -8.76 2.43
CA ARG A 49 16.00 -9.88 1.47
C ARG A 49 15.82 -9.42 0.02
N ALA A 50 15.53 -8.15 -0.21
CA ALA A 50 15.39 -7.62 -1.55
C ALA A 50 16.77 -7.60 -2.23
N PRO A 51 16.87 -8.00 -3.51
CA PRO A 51 18.14 -7.92 -4.23
C PRO A 51 18.61 -6.47 -4.38
N ASP A 52 19.89 -6.24 -4.15
CA ASP A 52 20.51 -4.93 -4.31
C ASP A 52 20.30 -4.35 -5.71
N GLY A 53 20.05 -3.04 -5.78
CA GLY A 53 19.89 -2.31 -7.05
C GLY A 53 18.60 -2.58 -7.81
N ARG A 54 17.68 -3.37 -7.25
CA ARG A 54 16.36 -3.58 -7.84
C ARG A 54 15.34 -2.59 -7.28
N PRO A 55 14.39 -2.13 -8.10
CA PRO A 55 13.29 -1.31 -7.59
C PRO A 55 12.46 -2.09 -6.59
N VAL A 56 12.01 -1.43 -5.54
CA VAL A 56 11.10 -1.98 -4.53
C VAL A 56 9.77 -1.25 -4.62
N PHE A 57 8.68 -2.00 -4.52
CA PHE A 57 7.32 -1.48 -4.52
C PHE A 57 6.52 -2.14 -3.38
N VAL A 58 5.94 -1.33 -2.52
CA VAL A 58 5.23 -1.82 -1.33
C VAL A 58 3.73 -1.86 -1.60
N VAL A 59 3.08 -2.98 -1.29
CA VAL A 59 1.60 -3.05 -1.20
C VAL A 59 1.22 -3.51 0.20
N ALA A 60 0.45 -2.69 0.89
CA ALA A 60 0.02 -2.98 2.25
C ALA A 60 -1.47 -2.69 2.43
N LYS A 61 -2.12 -3.40 3.36
CA LYS A 61 -3.52 -3.22 3.71
C LYS A 61 -3.70 -3.13 5.23
N SER A 62 -4.61 -2.26 5.67
CA SER A 62 -5.04 -2.15 7.07
C SER A 62 -3.83 -2.05 8.01
N LEU A 63 -3.64 -2.97 8.94
CA LEU A 63 -2.52 -3.00 9.87
C LEU A 63 -1.14 -2.87 9.18
N GLY A 64 -0.98 -3.47 8.01
CA GLY A 64 0.26 -3.36 7.23
C GLY A 64 0.61 -1.93 6.83
N THR A 65 -0.36 -1.02 6.83
CA THR A 65 -0.13 0.40 6.49
C THR A 65 0.62 1.17 7.58
N LEU A 66 0.81 0.59 8.77
CA LEU A 66 1.74 1.10 9.78
C LEU A 66 3.21 1.08 9.31
N ALA A 67 3.52 0.41 8.20
CA ALA A 67 4.80 0.48 7.53
C ALA A 67 5.00 1.76 6.69
N LEU A 68 3.96 2.55 6.44
CA LEU A 68 4.05 3.75 5.59
C LEU A 68 5.11 4.76 6.05
N PRO A 69 5.23 5.10 7.35
CA PRO A 69 6.29 6.01 7.82
C PRO A 69 7.70 5.50 7.46
N TRP A 70 7.93 4.21 7.64
CA TRP A 70 9.20 3.59 7.29
C TRP A 70 9.45 3.64 5.76
N ALA A 71 8.44 3.31 4.96
CA ALA A 71 8.55 3.35 3.50
C ALA A 71 8.85 4.76 2.97
N VAL A 72 8.21 5.80 3.54
CA VAL A 72 8.46 7.19 3.20
C VAL A 72 9.89 7.60 3.53
N GLN A 73 10.41 7.24 4.70
CA GLN A 73 11.80 7.49 5.10
C GLN A 73 12.82 6.84 4.15
N HIS A 74 12.47 5.69 3.53
CA HIS A 74 13.33 4.99 2.57
C HIS A 74 13.05 5.36 1.11
N GLY A 75 12.16 6.33 0.85
CA GLY A 75 11.81 6.76 -0.50
C GLY A 75 11.10 5.69 -1.34
N LEU A 76 10.45 4.71 -0.69
CA LEU A 76 9.84 3.56 -1.37
C LEU A 76 8.44 3.92 -1.90
N PRO A 77 8.18 3.72 -3.20
CA PRO A 77 6.86 3.86 -3.76
C PRO A 77 5.94 2.71 -3.31
N GLY A 78 4.63 2.95 -3.28
CA GLY A 78 3.71 1.89 -2.89
C GLY A 78 2.23 2.23 -3.00
N ALA A 79 1.41 1.18 -2.81
CA ALA A 79 -0.04 1.26 -2.73
C ALA A 79 -0.51 0.83 -1.33
N TRP A 80 -1.28 1.68 -0.68
CA TRP A 80 -1.71 1.56 0.71
C TRP A 80 -3.23 1.47 0.75
N LEU A 81 -3.73 0.26 0.96
CA LEU A 81 -5.15 -0.07 0.92
C LEU A 81 -5.74 0.03 2.33
N THR A 82 -6.83 0.78 2.47
CA THR A 82 -7.47 1.06 3.76
C THR A 82 -6.47 1.49 4.84
N PRO A 83 -5.72 2.58 4.60
CA PRO A 83 -4.69 3.03 5.53
C PRO A 83 -5.30 3.48 6.85
N LEU A 84 -4.58 3.22 7.94
CA LEU A 84 -5.00 3.59 9.30
C LEU A 84 -4.76 5.09 9.56
N LEU A 85 -5.54 5.96 8.92
CA LEU A 85 -5.39 7.42 8.99
C LEU A 85 -5.85 8.05 10.34
N ARG A 86 -6.08 7.22 11.36
CA ARG A 86 -6.19 7.65 12.76
C ARG A 86 -4.85 7.59 13.50
N ASP A 87 -3.85 6.95 12.91
CA ASP A 87 -2.49 6.92 13.44
C ASP A 87 -1.73 8.17 13.02
N ALA A 88 -1.21 8.91 13.98
CA ALA A 88 -0.56 10.20 13.73
C ALA A 88 0.73 10.06 12.88
N ALA A 89 1.48 8.97 13.05
CA ALA A 89 2.68 8.73 12.26
C ALA A 89 2.36 8.40 10.79
N VAL A 90 1.28 7.64 10.57
CA VAL A 90 0.78 7.36 9.21
C VAL A 90 0.33 8.65 8.53
N VAL A 91 -0.42 9.51 9.23
CA VAL A 91 -0.86 10.81 8.71
C VAL A 91 0.31 11.71 8.37
N ALA A 92 1.30 11.84 9.26
CA ALA A 92 2.50 12.63 9.00
C ALA A 92 3.25 12.13 7.77
N ALA A 93 3.43 10.81 7.65
CA ALA A 93 4.06 10.21 6.48
C ALA A 93 3.30 10.48 5.17
N VAL A 94 1.96 10.47 5.19
CA VAL A 94 1.15 10.85 4.03
C VAL A 94 1.39 12.30 3.62
N GLN A 95 1.53 13.21 4.59
CA GLN A 95 1.79 14.63 4.32
C GLN A 95 3.20 14.90 3.78
N GLU A 96 4.17 14.07 4.15
CA GLU A 96 5.58 14.23 3.78
C GLU A 96 5.96 13.45 2.50
N ALA A 97 5.15 12.48 2.06
CA ALA A 97 5.49 11.58 0.96
C ALA A 97 5.72 12.32 -0.36
N GLN A 98 6.92 12.20 -0.91
CA GLN A 98 7.33 12.76 -2.21
C GLN A 98 7.44 11.67 -3.29
N GLN A 99 7.66 10.44 -2.90
CA GLN A 99 7.67 9.28 -3.80
C GLN A 99 6.24 8.91 -4.22
N ARG A 100 6.14 8.17 -5.33
CA ARG A 100 4.85 7.71 -5.85
C ARG A 100 4.10 6.85 -4.83
N THR A 101 3.05 7.39 -4.27
CA THR A 101 2.24 6.80 -3.20
C THR A 101 0.77 6.82 -3.58
N LEU A 102 0.11 5.67 -3.61
CA LEU A 102 -1.32 5.55 -3.82
C LEU A 102 -2.00 5.18 -2.50
N LEU A 103 -2.93 6.00 -2.04
CA LEU A 103 -3.81 5.66 -0.93
C LEU A 103 -5.18 5.29 -1.48
N VAL A 104 -5.73 4.17 -1.01
CA VAL A 104 -7.07 3.71 -1.39
C VAL A 104 -7.91 3.51 -0.16
N GLY A 105 -9.06 4.15 -0.09
CA GLY A 105 -9.98 4.01 1.03
C GLY A 105 -11.43 4.20 0.64
N GLY A 106 -12.33 3.81 1.53
CA GLY A 106 -13.77 3.92 1.31
C GLY A 106 -14.42 4.92 2.24
N THR A 107 -15.43 5.65 1.77
CA THR A 107 -16.10 6.69 2.59
C THR A 107 -16.88 6.11 3.77
N SER A 108 -17.19 4.82 3.78
CA SER A 108 -17.80 4.12 4.92
C SER A 108 -16.78 3.43 5.84
N ASP A 109 -15.47 3.58 5.55
CA ASP A 109 -14.41 3.11 6.43
C ASP A 109 -14.13 4.16 7.54
N PRO A 110 -14.30 3.84 8.83
CA PRO A 110 -14.05 4.78 9.91
C PRO A 110 -12.57 5.20 10.07
N HIS A 111 -11.65 4.47 9.41
CA HIS A 111 -10.23 4.81 9.35
C HIS A 111 -9.86 5.72 8.17
N TRP A 112 -10.75 5.88 7.19
CA TRP A 112 -10.52 6.73 6.03
C TRP A 112 -10.83 8.19 6.36
N ILE A 113 -9.83 8.87 6.88
CA ILE A 113 -9.88 10.31 7.22
C ILE A 113 -8.64 10.95 6.59
N PRO A 114 -8.64 11.15 5.24
CA PRO A 114 -7.47 11.72 4.57
C PRO A 114 -7.22 13.14 5.08
N PRO A 115 -5.94 13.52 5.33
CA PRO A 115 -5.60 14.86 5.76
C PRO A 115 -5.92 15.87 4.67
N ALA A 116 -6.17 17.13 5.06
CA ALA A 116 -6.49 18.23 4.14
C ALA A 116 -5.37 18.52 3.13
N SER A 117 -4.12 18.18 3.48
CA SER A 117 -2.98 18.27 2.59
C SER A 117 -2.23 16.94 2.57
N VAL A 118 -1.74 16.56 1.41
CA VAL A 118 -0.92 15.36 1.19
C VAL A 118 0.39 15.73 0.51
N GLY A 119 1.39 14.87 0.63
CA GLY A 119 2.67 15.06 -0.04
C GLY A 119 2.55 15.06 -1.56
N SER A 120 3.50 15.67 -2.25
CA SER A 120 3.46 15.86 -3.72
C SER A 120 3.46 14.56 -4.52
N GLY A 121 3.91 13.46 -3.92
CA GLY A 121 3.91 12.12 -4.53
C GLY A 121 2.62 11.32 -4.31
N VAL A 122 1.66 11.86 -3.54
CA VAL A 122 0.47 11.11 -3.12
C VAL A 122 -0.70 11.29 -4.07
N ALA A 123 -1.28 10.18 -4.50
CA ALA A 123 -2.56 10.10 -5.17
C ALA A 123 -3.59 9.42 -4.27
N LEU A 124 -4.81 9.94 -4.23
CA LEU A 124 -5.92 9.37 -3.47
C LEU A 124 -6.90 8.69 -4.42
N LEU A 125 -7.37 7.50 -4.05
CA LEU A 125 -8.52 6.83 -4.65
C LEU A 125 -9.56 6.61 -3.56
N GLU A 126 -10.58 7.46 -3.55
CA GLU A 126 -11.70 7.37 -2.64
C GLU A 126 -12.88 6.65 -3.29
N LEU A 127 -13.37 5.61 -2.64
CA LEU A 127 -14.47 4.79 -3.11
C LEU A 127 -15.74 5.11 -2.29
N SER A 128 -16.73 5.71 -2.93
CA SER A 128 -18.00 6.04 -2.27
C SER A 128 -18.69 4.79 -1.72
N ASP A 129 -19.18 4.87 -0.48
CA ASP A 129 -19.93 3.83 0.24
C ASP A 129 -19.16 2.52 0.46
N ALA A 130 -17.86 2.47 0.19
CA ALA A 130 -17.03 1.31 0.46
C ALA A 130 -16.59 1.27 1.93
N ASP A 131 -16.60 0.08 2.51
CA ASP A 131 -16.17 -0.22 3.87
C ASP A 131 -14.65 -0.45 3.97
N HIS A 132 -14.17 -0.86 5.16
CA HIS A 132 -12.76 -1.21 5.39
C HIS A 132 -12.28 -2.43 4.56
N GLY A 133 -13.18 -3.22 4.00
CA GLY A 133 -12.89 -4.28 3.03
C GLY A 133 -12.76 -3.78 1.60
N LEU A 134 -12.99 -2.48 1.33
CA LEU A 134 -13.19 -1.87 0.02
C LEU A 134 -14.34 -2.54 -0.74
N GLN A 135 -15.36 -2.93 0.00
CA GLN A 135 -16.59 -3.52 -0.51
C GLN A 135 -17.74 -2.57 -0.26
N GLN A 136 -18.73 -2.60 -1.14
CA GLN A 136 -19.99 -1.92 -0.93
C GLN A 136 -20.99 -2.93 -0.35
N PRO A 137 -21.39 -2.77 0.93
CA PRO A 137 -22.35 -3.69 1.55
C PRO A 137 -23.65 -3.80 0.74
N GLY A 138 -24.09 -5.02 0.50
CA GLY A 138 -25.32 -5.29 -0.26
C GLY A 138 -25.20 -5.24 -1.80
N ASP A 139 -24.06 -4.80 -2.35
CA ASP A 139 -23.82 -4.76 -3.79
C ASP A 139 -22.47 -5.41 -4.17
N TRP A 140 -22.50 -6.74 -4.32
CA TRP A 140 -21.30 -7.50 -4.67
C TRP A 140 -20.77 -7.16 -6.08
N ARG A 141 -21.66 -6.82 -7.04
CA ARG A 141 -21.24 -6.46 -8.41
C ARG A 141 -20.45 -5.17 -8.41
N ARG A 142 -20.95 -4.16 -7.71
CA ARG A 142 -20.26 -2.88 -7.56
C ARG A 142 -18.94 -3.04 -6.78
N SER A 143 -18.91 -3.90 -5.78
CA SER A 143 -17.68 -4.25 -5.06
C SER A 143 -16.62 -4.83 -6.00
N LEU A 144 -16.98 -5.75 -6.90
CA LEU A 144 -16.05 -6.30 -7.89
C LEU A 144 -15.54 -5.24 -8.87
N LEU A 145 -16.43 -4.38 -9.40
CA LEU A 145 -16.02 -3.30 -10.31
C LEU A 145 -15.05 -2.33 -9.64
N ARG A 146 -15.26 -2.01 -8.35
CA ARG A 146 -14.34 -1.19 -7.56
C ARG A 146 -12.98 -1.86 -7.38
N GLN A 147 -12.95 -3.17 -7.15
CA GLN A 147 -11.70 -3.91 -7.06
C GLN A 147 -10.91 -3.86 -8.37
N VAL A 148 -11.56 -3.96 -9.52
CA VAL A 148 -10.89 -3.78 -10.82
C VAL A 148 -10.26 -2.39 -10.92
N GLU A 149 -10.99 -1.33 -10.55
CA GLU A 149 -10.45 0.04 -10.53
C GLU A 149 -9.21 0.17 -9.63
N ILE A 150 -9.23 -0.45 -8.45
CA ILE A 150 -8.08 -0.48 -7.54
C ILE A 150 -6.87 -1.14 -8.21
N PHE A 151 -7.07 -2.32 -8.80
CA PHE A 151 -5.98 -3.08 -9.42
C PHE A 151 -5.42 -2.37 -10.64
N ASP A 152 -6.25 -1.69 -11.43
CA ASP A 152 -5.79 -0.84 -12.53
C ASP A 152 -4.89 0.30 -12.05
N ARG A 153 -5.23 0.92 -10.91
CA ARG A 153 -4.39 1.97 -10.32
C ARG A 153 -3.08 1.43 -9.79
N VAL A 154 -3.12 0.29 -9.10
CA VAL A 154 -1.91 -0.38 -8.59
C VAL A 154 -0.99 -0.79 -9.75
N SER A 155 -1.56 -1.37 -10.83
CA SER A 155 -0.82 -1.77 -12.04
C SER A 155 -0.07 -0.58 -12.64
N ARG A 156 -0.79 0.49 -12.95
CA ARG A 156 -0.20 1.69 -13.56
C ARG A 156 0.92 2.29 -12.70
N LEU A 157 0.73 2.30 -11.38
CA LEU A 157 1.74 2.80 -10.47
C LEU A 157 2.99 1.91 -10.47
N ALA A 158 2.82 0.58 -10.39
CA ALA A 158 3.92 -0.38 -10.40
C ALA A 158 4.69 -0.36 -11.73
N GLU A 159 4.01 -0.26 -12.87
CA GLU A 159 4.62 -0.09 -14.19
C GLU A 159 5.44 1.20 -14.29
N ALA A 160 4.89 2.31 -13.78
CA ALA A 160 5.59 3.60 -13.78
C ALA A 160 6.87 3.59 -12.93
N VAL A 161 6.91 2.77 -11.86
CA VAL A 161 8.13 2.57 -11.05
C VAL A 161 9.18 1.80 -11.84
N LEU A 162 8.82 0.70 -12.51
CA LEU A 162 9.75 -0.07 -13.36
C LEU A 162 10.35 0.80 -14.49
N GLN A 163 9.52 1.60 -15.16
CA GLN A 163 9.97 2.47 -16.26
C GLN A 163 10.93 3.58 -15.79
N SER A 164 10.75 4.10 -14.57
CA SER A 164 11.63 5.15 -14.05
C SER A 164 13.03 4.63 -13.73
N THR A 165 13.14 3.40 -13.25
CA THR A 165 14.44 2.76 -12.94
C THR A 165 15.21 2.35 -14.21
N GLY A 166 14.52 1.91 -15.26
CA GLY A 166 15.16 1.56 -16.54
C GLY A 166 15.78 2.76 -17.26
N ARG A 167 15.23 3.96 -17.09
CA ARG A 167 15.78 5.20 -17.68
C ARG A 167 17.04 5.69 -16.96
N SER A 168 17.16 5.49 -15.68
CA SER A 168 18.34 5.89 -14.91
C SER A 168 19.56 5.01 -15.20
N ALA A 169 19.36 3.76 -15.58
CA ALA A 169 20.44 2.82 -15.90
C ALA A 169 21.01 2.98 -17.33
N GLY A 170 20.30 3.67 -18.22
CA GLY A 170 20.70 3.88 -19.63
C GLY A 170 21.41 5.22 -19.90
N SER A 171 21.67 6.04 -18.87
CA SER A 171 22.28 7.40 -18.99
C SER A 171 23.70 7.48 -18.42
N SER A 172 24.38 6.34 -18.26
CA SER A 172 25.77 6.27 -17.74
C SER A 172 26.72 5.84 -18.83
#